data_d2fc4b778d495ce7c6be78ece7e15f3f
#
_entry.id   d2fc4b778d495ce7c6be78ece7e15f3f
#
_cell.length_a   1.000
_cell.length_b   1.000
_cell.length_c   1.000
_cell.angle_alpha   90.00
_cell.angle_beta   90.00
_cell.angle_gamma   90.00
#
_symmetry.space_group_name_H-M   'P 1'
#
loop_
_entity.id
_entity.type
_entity.pdbx_description
1 polymer ?
#
loop_
_entity_poly.entity_id
_entity_poly.type
_entity_poly.pdbx_seq_one_letter_code
_entity_poly.pdbx_strand_id
1 'polypeptide(L)'
;MSRNRRQSGIDLPAGRAMLPTFLLIMSLIGTLSATFATAAPREQMIPVLSHVGEAHARGTVGYVHITFDRRSDAAGLAIRFNTTPGRFSRSAQTSIEEAIRRTAHSLKLSTDSWTVVLTVPYSDIVVSGGHLSGMVGLSVAAMATGCTIDPGLLVTGTITQEGQIGPVGSAPLQVPAPGRARLRRVVVSKEQPLVERDQPARELIQVTPVSSVIQAFQELTGEPPKP
;
A
#
# COMPACT_ATOMS: atom_id res chain seq x y z
N MET A 1 51.65 52.08 -82.54
CA MET A 1 51.00 51.12 -83.50
C MET A 1 50.39 50.02 -82.60
N SER A 2 49.06 50.10 -82.53
CA SER A 2 48.05 49.05 -82.85
C SER A 2 48.24 47.75 -82.08
N ARG A 3 47.31 47.21 -81.32
CA ARG A 3 45.94 46.86 -81.60
C ARG A 3 45.23 46.32 -80.32
N ASN A 4 44.10 46.83 -80.20
CA ASN A 4 42.96 46.40 -79.40
C ASN A 4 42.64 44.90 -79.52
N ARG A 5 42.42 44.17 -78.41
CA ARG A 5 41.52 43.01 -78.44
C ARG A 5 40.68 42.97 -77.17
N ARG A 6 39.44 43.17 -77.38
CA ARG A 6 38.36 42.89 -76.42
C ARG A 6 38.32 41.38 -76.10
N GLN A 7 38.18 41.05 -74.88
CA GLN A 7 37.67 39.72 -74.45
C GLN A 7 36.41 39.95 -73.61
N SER A 8 35.33 39.42 -74.20
CA SER A 8 34.02 39.35 -73.58
C SER A 8 34.01 38.42 -72.45
N GLY A 9 33.69 38.93 -71.24
CA GLY A 9 33.38 38.10 -70.09
C GLY A 9 31.98 37.49 -70.25
N ILE A 10 31.91 36.20 -70.05
CA ILE A 10 30.66 35.46 -69.92
C ILE A 10 30.31 35.42 -68.45
N ASP A 11 29.25 36.12 -68.08
CA ASP A 11 28.64 36.02 -66.76
C ASP A 11 27.97 34.68 -66.64
N LEU A 12 28.47 33.86 -65.69
CA LEU A 12 27.78 32.65 -65.21
C LEU A 12 26.89 33.03 -64.02
N PRO A 13 25.62 32.65 -64.00
CA PRO A 13 24.74 32.92 -62.90
C PRO A 13 25.13 32.05 -61.70
N ALA A 14 25.25 32.72 -60.57
CA ALA A 14 25.48 32.09 -59.24
C ALA A 14 24.40 31.06 -58.96
N GLY A 15 24.81 29.78 -58.95
CA GLY A 15 24.00 28.69 -58.48
C GLY A 15 23.65 28.87 -56.98
N ARG A 16 22.36 29.09 -56.74
CA ARG A 16 21.82 29.03 -55.41
C ARG A 16 22.04 27.61 -54.86
N ALA A 17 22.89 27.49 -53.89
CA ALA A 17 23.07 26.28 -53.09
C ALA A 17 21.75 25.95 -52.34
N MET A 18 20.97 25.07 -52.92
CA MET A 18 19.91 24.34 -52.19
C MET A 18 20.56 23.20 -51.44
N LEU A 19 20.90 23.44 -50.20
CA LEU A 19 21.22 22.42 -49.19
C LEU A 19 21.15 23.07 -47.81
N PRO A 20 20.74 22.39 -46.75
CA PRO A 20 20.06 21.11 -46.62
C PRO A 20 18.88 21.20 -45.67
N THR A 21 17.69 21.27 -46.20
CA THR A 21 16.47 21.20 -45.35
C THR A 21 16.15 19.75 -44.95
N PHE A 22 16.82 18.76 -45.54
CA PHE A 22 16.59 17.33 -45.24
C PHE A 22 17.33 16.79 -44.03
N LEU A 23 18.32 17.50 -43.50
CA LEU A 23 19.09 17.00 -42.33
C LEU A 23 18.50 17.41 -40.97
N LEU A 24 17.52 18.31 -40.98
CA LEU A 24 16.90 18.78 -39.70
C LEU A 24 15.68 17.94 -39.28
N ILE A 25 15.14 17.08 -40.16
CA ILE A 25 13.97 16.25 -39.85
C ILE A 25 14.37 14.89 -39.26
N MET A 26 15.56 14.40 -39.50
CA MET A 26 16.02 13.13 -38.92
C MET A 26 16.55 13.22 -37.47
N SER A 27 16.73 14.41 -36.92
CA SER A 27 17.26 14.60 -35.55
C SER A 27 16.18 14.69 -34.47
N LEU A 28 14.89 14.66 -34.84
CA LEU A 28 13.78 14.78 -33.88
C LEU A 28 13.06 13.44 -33.60
N ILE A 29 13.60 12.30 -34.10
CA ILE A 29 13.19 10.95 -33.70
C ILE A 29 14.18 10.42 -32.67
N GLY A 30 14.71 11.29 -31.84
CA GLY A 30 15.52 10.99 -30.67
C GLY A 30 14.62 10.56 -29.52
N THR A 31 14.31 9.26 -29.47
CA THR A 31 14.13 8.47 -28.23
C THR A 31 13.35 9.15 -27.09
N LEU A 32 12.04 9.21 -27.23
CA LEU A 32 11.17 9.21 -26.04
C LEU A 32 11.20 7.78 -25.44
N SER A 33 12.36 7.38 -24.94
CA SER A 33 12.47 6.24 -24.04
C SER A 33 11.78 6.70 -22.75
N ALA A 34 10.47 6.48 -22.67
CA ALA A 34 9.76 6.54 -21.41
C ALA A 34 10.38 5.44 -20.52
N THR A 35 11.38 5.82 -19.75
CA THR A 35 11.82 5.03 -18.61
C THR A 35 10.62 4.98 -17.67
N PHE A 36 9.85 3.90 -17.73
CA PHE A 36 8.89 3.57 -16.69
C PHE A 36 9.73 3.34 -15.43
N ALA A 37 9.92 4.39 -14.65
CA ALA A 37 10.48 4.28 -13.32
C ALA A 37 9.51 3.41 -12.53
N THR A 38 9.82 2.13 -12.41
CA THR A 38 9.13 1.24 -11.47
C THR A 38 9.40 1.83 -10.10
N ALA A 39 8.37 2.37 -9.45
CA ALA A 39 8.53 2.89 -8.10
C ALA A 39 9.05 1.75 -7.21
N ALA A 40 10.04 2.05 -6.36
CA ALA A 40 10.57 1.07 -5.43
C ALA A 40 9.44 0.49 -4.57
N PRO A 41 9.49 -0.81 -4.22
CA PRO A 41 8.52 -1.42 -3.32
C PRO A 41 8.41 -0.61 -2.02
N ARG A 42 7.20 -0.43 -1.54
CA ARG A 42 6.95 0.23 -0.26
C ARG A 42 6.93 -0.82 0.84
N GLU A 43 7.55 -0.51 1.96
CA GLU A 43 7.62 -1.41 3.10
C GLU A 43 7.05 -0.74 4.35
N GLN A 44 6.29 -1.50 5.14
CA GLN A 44 5.66 -1.01 6.35
C GLN A 44 5.60 -2.10 7.42
N MET A 45 5.98 -1.75 8.65
CA MET A 45 5.70 -2.55 9.83
C MET A 45 4.42 -2.06 10.46
N ILE A 46 3.42 -2.92 10.59
CA ILE A 46 2.13 -2.59 11.19
C ILE A 46 1.92 -3.35 12.50
N PRO A 47 1.34 -2.70 13.53
CA PRO A 47 0.93 -3.40 14.74
C PRO A 47 -0.30 -4.27 14.45
N VAL A 48 -0.32 -5.46 14.99
CA VAL A 48 -1.47 -6.37 14.92
C VAL A 48 -1.71 -7.01 16.28
N LEU A 49 -2.98 -7.24 16.62
CA LEU A 49 -3.31 -8.14 17.73
C LEU A 49 -3.08 -9.57 17.27
N SER A 50 -2.34 -10.34 18.05
CA SER A 50 -2.18 -11.76 17.79
C SER A 50 -2.41 -12.56 19.05
N HIS A 51 -2.83 -13.82 18.91
CA HIS A 51 -2.85 -14.78 19.99
C HIS A 51 -1.55 -15.57 19.91
N VAL A 52 -0.75 -15.51 20.96
CA VAL A 52 0.47 -16.30 21.07
C VAL A 52 0.15 -17.50 21.95
N GLY A 53 0.21 -18.71 21.36
CA GLY A 53 0.03 -20.00 22.02
C GLY A 53 -1.44 -20.41 22.23
N GLU A 54 -1.68 -21.71 22.20
CA GLU A 54 -3.02 -22.31 22.36
C GLU A 54 -3.61 -22.22 23.76
N ALA A 55 -2.79 -21.92 24.77
CA ALA A 55 -3.17 -22.12 26.18
C ALA A 55 -3.61 -20.85 26.92
N HIS A 56 -3.36 -19.65 26.46
CA HIS A 56 -3.71 -18.43 27.18
C HIS A 56 -4.23 -17.36 26.22
N ALA A 57 -5.50 -17.07 26.27
CA ALA A 57 -6.23 -16.06 25.50
C ALA A 57 -5.83 -14.62 25.89
N ARG A 58 -4.58 -14.28 25.83
CA ARG A 58 -4.11 -12.89 26.00
C ARG A 58 -3.72 -12.35 24.64
N GLY A 59 -4.47 -11.37 24.14
CA GLY A 59 -4.08 -10.64 22.95
C GLY A 59 -2.74 -9.95 23.18
N THR A 60 -1.76 -10.28 22.39
CA THR A 60 -0.43 -9.65 22.39
C THR A 60 -0.31 -8.80 21.14
N VAL A 61 0.23 -7.58 21.28
CA VAL A 61 0.56 -6.78 20.11
C VAL A 61 1.85 -7.34 19.49
N GLY A 62 1.71 -7.86 18.30
CA GLY A 62 2.82 -8.22 17.44
C GLY A 62 2.95 -7.23 16.29
N TYR A 63 3.89 -7.49 15.39
CA TYR A 63 4.04 -6.72 14.16
C TYR A 63 4.02 -7.65 12.96
N VAL A 64 3.47 -7.14 11.86
CA VAL A 64 3.54 -7.77 10.54
C VAL A 64 4.28 -6.82 9.63
N HIS A 65 5.21 -7.34 8.86
CA HIS A 65 5.89 -6.62 7.81
C HIS A 65 5.13 -6.81 6.51
N ILE A 66 4.78 -5.70 5.86
CA ILE A 66 4.11 -5.68 4.55
C ILE A 66 5.07 -5.06 3.55
N THR A 67 5.30 -5.74 2.44
CA THR A 67 5.90 -5.17 1.23
C THR A 67 4.81 -5.03 0.18
N PHE A 68 4.63 -3.84 -0.35
CA PHE A 68 3.68 -3.53 -1.41
C PHE A 68 4.42 -3.07 -2.66
N ASP A 69 4.11 -3.68 -3.79
CA ASP A 69 4.61 -3.28 -5.10
C ASP A 69 3.46 -3.14 -6.10
N ARG A 70 3.58 -2.14 -6.98
CA ARG A 70 2.66 -1.96 -8.09
C ARG A 70 3.34 -2.37 -9.38
N ARG A 71 2.91 -3.50 -9.93
CA ARG A 71 3.40 -4.01 -11.21
C ARG A 71 2.91 -3.15 -12.38
N SER A 72 3.59 -3.26 -13.51
CA SER A 72 3.17 -2.61 -14.77
C SER A 72 2.17 -3.45 -15.58
N ASP A 73 1.93 -4.71 -15.16
CA ASP A 73 0.95 -5.60 -15.79
C ASP A 73 -0.43 -5.49 -15.11
N ALA A 74 -1.45 -6.00 -15.76
CA ALA A 74 -2.80 -6.13 -15.21
C ALA A 74 -3.12 -7.59 -14.86
N ALA A 75 -2.14 -8.34 -14.33
CA ALA A 75 -2.26 -9.77 -14.05
C ALA A 75 -3.07 -10.09 -12.77
N GLY A 76 -3.71 -9.11 -12.18
CA GLY A 76 -4.53 -9.26 -10.98
C GLY A 76 -3.74 -9.10 -9.67
N LEU A 77 -4.43 -9.23 -8.55
CA LEU A 77 -3.87 -9.16 -7.21
C LEU A 77 -3.04 -10.41 -6.90
N ALA A 78 -1.76 -10.24 -6.57
CA ALA A 78 -0.88 -11.28 -6.08
C ALA A 78 -0.62 -11.07 -4.58
N ILE A 79 -0.94 -12.07 -3.75
CA ILE A 79 -0.65 -12.05 -2.30
C ILE A 79 0.26 -13.23 -1.99
N ARG A 80 1.32 -12.97 -1.24
CA ARG A 80 2.28 -13.97 -0.79
C ARG A 80 2.44 -13.88 0.73
N PHE A 81 2.41 -15.05 1.38
CA PHE A 81 2.66 -15.18 2.80
C PHE A 81 3.99 -15.89 3.00
N ASN A 82 4.97 -15.20 3.56
CA ASN A 82 6.23 -15.84 3.91
C ASN A 82 6.00 -16.80 5.08
N THR A 83 6.68 -17.94 5.04
CA THR A 83 6.56 -19.03 6.03
C THR A 83 7.69 -19.02 7.06
N THR A 84 8.65 -18.12 6.89
CA THR A 84 9.80 -17.91 7.79
C THR A 84 10.04 -16.40 7.94
N PRO A 85 10.51 -15.93 9.10
CA PRO A 85 10.77 -16.66 10.35
C PRO A 85 9.51 -17.15 11.08
N GLY A 86 8.38 -16.45 11.00
CA GLY A 86 7.08 -16.89 11.48
C GLY A 86 6.09 -17.14 10.35
N ARG A 87 4.88 -17.57 10.67
CA ARG A 87 3.87 -17.92 9.66
C ARG A 87 2.47 -17.46 10.02
N PHE A 88 1.61 -17.40 9.00
CA PHE A 88 0.19 -17.18 9.16
C PHE A 88 -0.55 -18.51 9.11
N SER A 89 -1.55 -18.70 9.98
CA SER A 89 -2.48 -19.81 9.86
C SER A 89 -3.30 -19.68 8.56
N ARG A 90 -3.86 -20.78 8.08
CA ARG A 90 -4.71 -20.75 6.87
C ARG A 90 -5.91 -19.81 7.03
N SER A 91 -6.56 -19.80 8.20
CA SER A 91 -7.67 -18.89 8.48
C SER A 91 -7.25 -17.42 8.43
N ALA A 92 -6.07 -17.07 8.96
CA ALA A 92 -5.55 -15.71 8.87
C ALA A 92 -5.25 -15.31 7.43
N GLN A 93 -4.65 -16.21 6.63
CA GLN A 93 -4.40 -15.96 5.21
C GLN A 93 -5.68 -15.64 4.45
N THR A 94 -6.70 -16.49 4.56
CA THR A 94 -8.00 -16.28 3.91
C THR A 94 -8.64 -14.95 4.34
N SER A 95 -8.67 -14.67 5.65
CA SER A 95 -9.25 -13.41 6.16
C SER A 95 -8.51 -12.17 5.66
N ILE A 96 -7.19 -12.24 5.54
CA ILE A 96 -6.35 -11.15 5.02
C ILE A 96 -6.63 -10.93 3.53
N GLU A 97 -6.66 -11.99 2.73
CA GLU A 97 -6.94 -11.90 1.29
C GLU A 97 -8.30 -11.25 1.03
N GLU A 98 -9.33 -11.71 1.75
CA GLU A 98 -10.67 -11.13 1.66
C GLU A 98 -10.67 -9.66 2.10
N ALA A 99 -10.00 -9.32 3.21
CA ALA A 99 -9.96 -7.95 3.70
C ALA A 99 -9.28 -7.01 2.71
N ILE A 100 -8.17 -7.41 2.07
CA ILE A 100 -7.51 -6.60 1.04
C ILE A 100 -8.46 -6.33 -0.12
N ARG A 101 -9.15 -7.36 -0.64
CA ARG A 101 -10.10 -7.21 -1.75
C ARG A 101 -11.29 -6.33 -1.39
N ARG A 102 -11.91 -6.57 -0.23
CA ARG A 102 -13.08 -5.82 0.25
C ARG A 102 -12.73 -4.36 0.56
N THR A 103 -11.56 -4.12 1.17
CA THR A 103 -11.05 -2.76 1.41
C THR A 103 -10.84 -2.01 0.10
N ALA A 104 -10.15 -2.62 -0.86
CA ALA A 104 -9.92 -2.00 -2.16
C ALA A 104 -11.25 -1.69 -2.87
N HIS A 105 -12.20 -2.62 -2.86
CA HIS A 105 -13.53 -2.42 -3.43
C HIS A 105 -14.27 -1.25 -2.78
N SER A 106 -14.28 -1.18 -1.44
CA SER A 106 -14.95 -0.12 -0.68
C SER A 106 -14.34 1.26 -0.93
N LEU A 107 -13.04 1.32 -1.21
CA LEU A 107 -12.30 2.54 -1.53
C LEU A 107 -12.20 2.80 -3.04
N LYS A 108 -12.88 2.00 -3.87
CA LYS A 108 -12.87 2.07 -5.35
C LYS A 108 -11.46 2.00 -5.96
N LEU A 109 -10.58 1.21 -5.37
CA LEU A 109 -9.22 0.98 -5.85
C LEU A 109 -9.16 -0.26 -6.73
N SER A 110 -8.50 -0.17 -7.91
CA SER A 110 -8.16 -1.36 -8.70
C SER A 110 -6.98 -2.08 -8.07
N THR A 111 -7.10 -3.41 -7.95
CA THR A 111 -6.06 -4.31 -7.45
C THR A 111 -5.29 -5.03 -8.56
N ASP A 112 -5.56 -4.71 -9.83
CA ASP A 112 -5.10 -5.48 -10.99
C ASP A 112 -3.58 -5.60 -11.12
N SER A 113 -2.86 -4.67 -10.51
CA SER A 113 -1.40 -4.63 -10.58
C SER A 113 -0.72 -4.75 -9.22
N TRP A 114 -1.42 -5.20 -8.17
CA TRP A 114 -0.85 -5.24 -6.83
C TRP A 114 -0.11 -6.54 -6.54
N THR A 115 1.09 -6.40 -5.97
CA THR A 115 1.79 -7.47 -5.28
C THR A 115 1.92 -7.10 -3.81
N VAL A 116 1.46 -7.99 -2.94
CA VAL A 116 1.52 -7.83 -1.49
C VAL A 116 2.28 -9.01 -0.90
N VAL A 117 3.33 -8.75 -0.17
CA VAL A 117 4.07 -9.79 0.57
C VAL A 117 3.94 -9.53 2.06
N LEU A 118 3.54 -10.55 2.80
CA LEU A 118 3.32 -10.48 4.24
C LEU A 118 4.32 -11.40 4.96
N THR A 119 4.97 -10.86 5.98
CA THR A 119 5.97 -11.57 6.78
C THR A 119 5.70 -11.38 8.26
N VAL A 120 5.72 -12.46 9.02
CA VAL A 120 5.76 -12.43 10.49
C VAL A 120 7.24 -12.44 10.90
N PRO A 121 7.78 -11.34 11.46
CA PRO A 121 9.22 -11.19 11.66
C PRO A 121 9.77 -11.90 12.92
N TYR A 122 8.99 -12.79 13.50
CA TYR A 122 9.33 -13.50 14.74
C TYR A 122 9.36 -15.00 14.48
N SER A 123 10.45 -15.66 14.90
CA SER A 123 10.57 -17.11 14.82
C SER A 123 9.51 -17.80 15.70
N ASP A 124 9.01 -18.93 15.23
CA ASP A 124 8.10 -19.81 15.95
C ASP A 124 6.73 -19.19 16.30
N ILE A 125 6.42 -17.99 15.78
CA ILE A 125 5.13 -17.35 15.94
C ILE A 125 4.19 -17.78 14.81
N VAL A 126 2.99 -18.22 15.20
CA VAL A 126 1.87 -18.45 14.29
C VAL A 126 0.82 -17.36 14.52
N VAL A 127 0.65 -16.48 13.54
CA VAL A 127 -0.42 -15.49 13.58
C VAL A 127 -1.71 -16.15 13.10
N SER A 128 -2.75 -16.10 13.95
CA SER A 128 -4.04 -16.74 13.67
C SER A 128 -5.21 -15.79 13.90
N GLY A 129 -6.36 -16.14 13.32
CA GLY A 129 -7.61 -15.38 13.47
C GLY A 129 -7.80 -14.25 12.46
N GLY A 130 -9.02 -13.74 12.39
CA GLY A 130 -9.43 -12.70 11.44
C GLY A 130 -9.28 -11.27 11.96
N HIS A 131 -9.01 -11.08 13.24
CA HIS A 131 -9.02 -9.76 13.88
C HIS A 131 -7.93 -8.78 13.39
N LEU A 132 -6.85 -9.31 12.80
CA LEU A 132 -5.80 -8.50 12.19
C LEU A 132 -6.12 -8.11 10.74
N SER A 133 -7.11 -8.76 10.12
CA SER A 133 -7.36 -8.62 8.68
C SER A 133 -7.76 -7.19 8.29
N GLY A 134 -8.55 -6.52 9.15
CA GLY A 134 -8.90 -5.11 8.95
C GLY A 134 -7.69 -4.19 8.91
N MET A 135 -6.76 -4.35 9.86
CA MET A 135 -5.52 -3.56 9.87
C MET A 135 -4.69 -3.81 8.61
N VAL A 136 -4.53 -5.07 8.20
CA VAL A 136 -3.75 -5.41 6.99
C VAL A 136 -4.42 -4.83 5.73
N GLY A 137 -5.73 -5.04 5.55
CA GLY A 137 -6.46 -4.54 4.39
C GLY A 137 -6.36 -3.02 4.24
N LEU A 138 -6.58 -2.28 5.33
CA LEU A 138 -6.47 -0.82 5.35
C LEU A 138 -5.03 -0.34 5.11
N SER A 139 -4.04 -1.01 5.69
CA SER A 139 -2.63 -0.67 5.49
C SER A 139 -2.18 -0.87 4.04
N VAL A 140 -2.58 -1.97 3.40
CA VAL A 140 -2.31 -2.21 1.98
C VAL A 140 -2.94 -1.11 1.12
N ALA A 141 -4.18 -0.71 1.41
CA ALA A 141 -4.84 0.38 0.69
C ALA A 141 -4.13 1.73 0.90
N ALA A 142 -3.69 2.03 2.12
CA ALA A 142 -2.90 3.24 2.41
C ALA A 142 -1.57 3.25 1.64
N MET A 143 -0.86 2.10 1.63
CA MET A 143 0.37 1.97 0.84
C MET A 143 0.10 2.15 -0.67
N ALA A 144 -1.00 1.60 -1.19
CA ALA A 144 -1.38 1.73 -2.58
C ALA A 144 -1.69 3.18 -2.98
N THR A 145 -2.29 3.96 -2.09
CA THR A 145 -2.65 5.37 -2.32
C THR A 145 -1.53 6.35 -1.93
N GLY A 146 -0.46 5.86 -1.31
CA GLY A 146 0.66 6.69 -0.85
C GLY A 146 0.38 7.48 0.43
N CYS A 147 -0.66 7.09 1.18
CA CYS A 147 -0.97 7.70 2.46
C CYS A 147 -0.03 7.18 3.56
N THR A 148 0.28 8.04 4.52
CA THR A 148 1.06 7.66 5.71
C THR A 148 0.15 6.97 6.72
N ILE A 149 0.65 5.91 7.35
CA ILE A 149 -0.05 5.17 8.39
C ILE A 149 0.45 5.66 9.76
N ASP A 150 -0.47 6.00 10.68
CA ASP A 150 -0.11 6.34 12.05
C ASP A 150 0.44 5.10 12.79
N PRO A 151 1.73 5.08 13.17
CA PRO A 151 2.34 3.93 13.83
C PRO A 151 1.82 3.69 15.24
N GLY A 152 1.14 4.66 15.83
CA GLY A 152 0.52 4.57 17.15
C GLY A 152 -0.93 4.10 17.13
N LEU A 153 -1.46 3.73 15.95
CA LEU A 153 -2.83 3.31 15.77
C LEU A 153 -2.91 1.83 15.39
N LEU A 154 -3.84 1.13 16.02
CA LEU A 154 -4.18 -0.25 15.70
C LEU A 154 -5.65 -0.31 15.27
N VAL A 155 -5.96 -0.99 14.18
CA VAL A 155 -7.32 -1.35 13.81
C VAL A 155 -7.55 -2.82 14.12
N THR A 156 -8.57 -3.13 14.90
CA THR A 156 -9.02 -4.51 15.13
C THR A 156 -10.43 -4.69 14.61
N GLY A 157 -10.63 -5.73 13.79
CA GLY A 157 -11.89 -5.99 13.12
C GLY A 157 -11.68 -6.79 11.84
N THR A 158 -12.76 -7.35 11.35
CA THR A 158 -12.84 -7.94 10.01
C THR A 158 -13.42 -6.93 9.03
N ILE A 159 -13.28 -7.17 7.73
CA ILE A 159 -13.95 -6.38 6.70
C ILE A 159 -15.10 -7.20 6.12
N THR A 160 -16.33 -6.71 6.21
CA THR A 160 -17.50 -7.38 5.62
C THR A 160 -17.58 -7.12 4.12
N GLN A 161 -18.47 -7.84 3.42
CA GLN A 161 -18.70 -7.62 1.98
C GLN A 161 -19.27 -6.23 1.68
N GLU A 162 -20.04 -5.69 2.62
CA GLU A 162 -20.67 -4.36 2.53
C GLU A 162 -19.69 -3.22 2.86
N GLY A 163 -18.42 -3.55 3.11
CA GLY A 163 -17.41 -2.54 3.47
C GLY A 163 -17.56 -1.97 4.88
N GLN A 164 -18.13 -2.77 5.80
CA GLN A 164 -18.20 -2.42 7.21
C GLN A 164 -17.02 -3.02 7.98
N ILE A 165 -16.70 -2.41 9.12
CA ILE A 165 -15.78 -3.01 10.09
C ILE A 165 -16.60 -3.94 10.98
N GLY A 166 -16.45 -5.24 10.76
CA GLY A 166 -17.12 -6.28 11.56
C GLY A 166 -16.46 -6.50 12.92
N PRO A 167 -17.24 -6.90 13.93
CA PRO A 167 -16.71 -7.24 15.23
C PRO A 167 -15.83 -8.48 15.16
N VAL A 168 -14.89 -8.58 16.05
CA VAL A 168 -14.11 -9.79 16.32
C VAL A 168 -14.53 -10.31 17.69
N GLY A 169 -14.58 -11.63 17.84
CA GLY A 169 -15.02 -12.24 19.09
C GLY A 169 -14.36 -11.62 20.33
N SER A 170 -14.79 -11.98 21.51
CA SER A 170 -14.44 -11.40 22.82
C SER A 170 -12.95 -11.51 23.22
N ALA A 171 -12.03 -11.29 22.28
CA ALA A 171 -10.61 -11.15 22.63
C ALA A 171 -10.46 -9.86 23.47
N PRO A 172 -10.11 -9.95 24.74
CA PRO A 172 -9.92 -8.76 25.55
C PRO A 172 -8.82 -7.90 24.92
N LEU A 173 -9.08 -6.58 24.81
CA LEU A 173 -8.09 -5.57 24.39
C LEU A 173 -6.98 -5.45 25.45
N GLN A 174 -6.32 -6.55 25.76
CA GLN A 174 -5.18 -6.55 26.67
C GLN A 174 -3.92 -6.26 25.86
N VAL A 175 -3.55 -4.99 25.78
CA VAL A 175 -2.26 -4.59 25.25
C VAL A 175 -1.21 -4.79 26.35
N PRO A 176 -0.27 -5.73 26.21
CA PRO A 176 0.78 -5.95 27.19
C PRO A 176 1.64 -4.69 27.37
N ALA A 177 2.18 -4.50 28.56
CA ALA A 177 2.98 -3.34 28.92
C ALA A 177 4.10 -2.98 27.91
N PRO A 178 4.86 -3.92 27.31
CA PRO A 178 5.89 -3.59 26.30
C PRO A 178 5.33 -3.05 24.99
N GLY A 179 4.10 -3.43 24.60
CA GLY A 179 3.44 -2.93 23.39
C GLY A 179 2.72 -1.60 23.58
N ARG A 180 2.40 -1.23 24.84
CA ARG A 180 1.66 0.00 25.17
C ARG A 180 2.42 1.28 24.84
N ALA A 181 3.73 1.28 24.96
CA ALA A 181 4.53 2.51 24.80
C ALA A 181 4.42 3.15 23.39
N ARG A 182 3.93 2.41 22.40
CA ARG A 182 3.77 2.88 21.03
C ARG A 182 2.33 3.05 20.58
N LEU A 183 1.38 2.31 21.17
CA LEU A 183 -0.03 2.41 20.84
C LEU A 183 -0.71 3.51 21.62
N ARG A 184 -1.33 4.44 20.91
CA ARG A 184 -2.09 5.57 21.48
C ARG A 184 -3.58 5.41 21.23
N ARG A 185 -3.95 4.72 20.15
CA ARG A 185 -5.33 4.58 19.71
C ARG A 185 -5.60 3.19 19.16
N VAL A 186 -6.78 2.67 19.46
CA VAL A 186 -7.31 1.44 18.88
C VAL A 186 -8.66 1.76 18.23
N VAL A 187 -8.76 1.46 16.95
CA VAL A 187 -10.00 1.54 16.18
C VAL A 187 -10.68 0.19 16.22
N VAL A 188 -11.95 0.18 16.59
CA VAL A 188 -12.76 -1.04 16.74
C VAL A 188 -14.06 -0.94 15.93
N SER A 189 -14.69 -2.06 15.64
CA SER A 189 -16.06 -2.05 15.13
C SER A 189 -17.00 -1.36 16.13
N LYS A 190 -17.94 -0.54 15.64
CA LYS A 190 -19.00 0.03 16.47
C LYS A 190 -19.85 -1.04 17.13
N GLU A 191 -19.95 -2.22 16.52
CA GLU A 191 -20.67 -3.38 17.03
C GLU A 191 -19.84 -4.26 17.98
N GLN A 192 -18.57 -3.87 18.24
CA GLN A 192 -17.69 -4.64 19.12
C GLN A 192 -18.20 -4.58 20.56
N PRO A 193 -18.58 -5.72 21.18
CA PRO A 193 -18.93 -5.75 22.59
C PRO A 193 -17.68 -5.40 23.41
N LEU A 194 -17.79 -4.36 24.20
CA LEU A 194 -16.73 -3.90 25.08
C LEU A 194 -16.93 -4.56 26.45
N VAL A 195 -16.03 -5.43 26.84
CA VAL A 195 -16.12 -6.19 28.08
C VAL A 195 -15.56 -5.36 29.25
N GLU A 196 -16.07 -5.51 30.46
CA GLU A 196 -15.58 -4.79 31.66
C GLU A 196 -14.08 -4.99 31.90
N ARG A 197 -13.52 -6.13 31.53
CA ARG A 197 -12.09 -6.42 31.58
C ARG A 197 -11.21 -5.50 30.75
N ASP A 198 -11.80 -4.75 29.82
CA ASP A 198 -11.08 -3.82 28.96
C ASP A 198 -10.93 -2.42 29.60
N GLN A 199 -11.57 -2.15 30.77
CA GLN A 199 -11.50 -0.87 31.44
C GLN A 199 -10.06 -0.38 31.73
N PRO A 200 -9.13 -1.20 32.24
CA PRO A 200 -7.77 -0.74 32.52
C PRO A 200 -7.00 -0.36 31.21
N ALA A 201 -7.36 -0.97 30.08
CA ALA A 201 -6.75 -0.63 28.80
C ALA A 201 -7.31 0.69 28.24
N ARG A 202 -8.59 1.00 28.52
CA ARG A 202 -9.26 2.24 28.10
C ARG A 202 -8.74 3.49 28.78
N GLU A 203 -8.26 3.39 30.01
CA GLU A 203 -7.67 4.52 30.73
C GLU A 203 -6.35 4.98 30.10
N LEU A 204 -5.69 4.10 29.33
CA LEU A 204 -4.37 4.33 28.77
C LEU A 204 -4.35 4.46 27.25
N ILE A 205 -5.41 4.00 26.56
CA ILE A 205 -5.49 3.95 25.10
C ILE A 205 -6.85 4.48 24.65
N GLN A 206 -6.84 5.43 23.73
CA GLN A 206 -8.07 5.94 23.12
C GLN A 206 -8.72 4.85 22.26
N VAL A 207 -9.97 4.50 22.55
CA VAL A 207 -10.77 3.57 21.73
C VAL A 207 -11.71 4.37 20.85
N THR A 208 -11.63 4.18 19.55
CA THR A 208 -12.44 4.87 18.54
C THR A 208 -13.33 3.85 17.81
N PRO A 209 -14.65 3.87 18.04
CA PRO A 209 -15.57 3.01 17.31
C PRO A 209 -15.83 3.54 15.90
N VAL A 210 -15.78 2.65 14.90
CA VAL A 210 -16.08 2.96 13.49
C VAL A 210 -17.04 1.93 12.92
N SER A 211 -17.80 2.35 11.89
CA SER A 211 -18.76 1.46 11.22
C SER A 211 -18.24 0.98 9.86
N SER A 212 -17.44 1.77 9.16
CA SER A 212 -17.08 1.51 7.76
C SER A 212 -15.58 1.55 7.51
N VAL A 213 -15.18 0.90 6.40
CA VAL A 213 -13.81 0.95 5.87
C VAL A 213 -13.37 2.39 5.63
N ILE A 214 -14.25 3.26 5.12
CA ILE A 214 -13.93 4.66 4.83
C ILE A 214 -13.54 5.38 6.14
N GLN A 215 -14.34 5.23 7.18
CA GLN A 215 -14.05 5.83 8.49
C GLN A 215 -12.75 5.28 9.08
N ALA A 216 -12.57 3.96 9.04
CA ALA A 216 -11.36 3.33 9.55
C ALA A 216 -10.10 3.77 8.79
N PHE A 217 -10.22 3.97 7.47
CA PHE A 217 -9.14 4.47 6.64
C PHE A 217 -8.75 5.92 7.01
N GLN A 218 -9.74 6.79 7.21
CA GLN A 218 -9.52 8.16 7.66
C GLN A 218 -8.85 8.21 9.04
N GLU A 219 -9.28 7.36 9.98
CA GLU A 219 -8.65 7.27 11.30
C GLU A 219 -7.19 6.80 11.19
N LEU A 220 -6.91 5.84 10.31
CA LEU A 220 -5.58 5.26 10.13
C LEU A 220 -4.58 6.21 9.46
N THR A 221 -5.05 7.00 8.49
CA THR A 221 -4.20 7.83 7.64
C THR A 221 -4.29 9.32 7.94
N GLY A 222 -5.34 9.75 8.64
CA GLY A 222 -5.65 11.18 8.83
C GLY A 222 -6.21 11.86 7.58
N GLU A 223 -6.36 11.14 6.46
CA GLU A 223 -6.83 11.66 5.19
C GLU A 223 -8.04 10.88 4.67
N PRO A 224 -9.02 11.53 4.01
CA PRO A 224 -10.08 10.83 3.32
C PRO A 224 -9.50 10.01 2.14
N PRO A 225 -10.15 8.90 1.76
CA PRO A 225 -9.74 8.18 0.57
C PRO A 225 -9.81 9.10 -0.66
N LYS A 226 -8.75 9.08 -1.45
CA LYS A 226 -8.72 9.82 -2.72
C LYS A 226 -9.48 9.01 -3.77
N PRO A 227 -10.38 9.65 -4.53
CA PRO A 227 -11.16 8.99 -5.56
C PRO A 227 -10.30 8.44 -6.71
#